data_0b5cf5a8a5c62022af2ddcbaa4a73c8a
#
_entry.id   0b5cf5a8a5c62022af2ddcbaa4a73c8a
#
_cell.length_a   1.000
_cell.length_b   1.000
_cell.length_c   1.000
_cell.angle_alpha   90.00
_cell.angle_beta   90.00
_cell.angle_gamma   90.00
#
_symmetry.space_group_name_H-M   'P 1'
#
loop_
_entity.id
_entity.type
_entity.pdbx_description
1 polymer ?
#
loop_
_entity_poly.entity_id
_entity_poly.type
_entity_poly.pdbx_seq_one_letter_code
_entity_poly.pdbx_strand_id
1 'polypeptide(L)'
;FTNVSLVAIVGNDFKSSERSFLANKNIDISNVETKEGDTFRWRGIYDPNDPNSRKTISTDINVLAQFSPILTAESRTKEYLFLANIDPSIQINVLKQMASRPKLVGLDTMDFWINGDRNNLSKIIELIDVLFMDDSEIKSFTGKNNIFDAADLLHGSGPKVVVVKKGRAEPEVIRCKSRRPLPHRVDP
;
A
#
# COMPACT_ATOMS: atom_id res chain seq x y z
N PHE A 1 -16.44 5.42 -12.63
CA PHE A 1 -15.08 4.95 -12.34
C PHE A 1 -14.11 6.09 -12.65
N THR A 2 -13.06 6.26 -11.84
CA THR A 2 -12.02 7.29 -12.06
C THR A 2 -10.90 6.74 -12.94
N ASN A 3 -10.15 7.62 -13.61
CA ASN A 3 -8.93 7.24 -14.31
C ASN A 3 -7.82 6.95 -13.29
N VAL A 4 -7.15 5.83 -13.45
CA VAL A 4 -6.03 5.40 -12.61
C VAL A 4 -4.75 5.43 -13.42
N SER A 5 -3.68 6.04 -12.89
CA SER A 5 -2.32 5.91 -13.44
C SER A 5 -1.55 4.93 -12.57
N LEU A 6 -1.05 3.86 -13.17
CA LEU A 6 -0.33 2.79 -12.48
C LEU A 6 1.18 3.02 -12.59
N VAL A 7 1.85 3.09 -11.44
CA VAL A 7 3.32 3.13 -11.35
C VAL A 7 3.79 1.77 -10.84
N ALA A 8 4.47 1.02 -11.66
CA ALA A 8 4.88 -0.35 -11.35
C ALA A 8 6.10 -0.79 -12.17
N ILE A 9 6.68 -1.94 -11.82
CA ILE A 9 7.72 -2.63 -12.59
C ILE A 9 7.27 -4.05 -12.91
N VAL A 10 7.54 -4.48 -14.13
CA VAL A 10 7.26 -5.84 -14.62
C VAL A 10 8.46 -6.40 -15.38
N GLY A 11 8.53 -7.70 -15.46
CA GLY A 11 9.53 -8.41 -16.27
C GLY A 11 9.09 -8.61 -17.73
N ASN A 12 9.97 -9.28 -18.50
CA ASN A 12 9.69 -9.64 -19.91
C ASN A 12 8.58 -10.69 -20.06
N ASP A 13 8.24 -11.38 -18.98
CA ASP A 13 7.16 -12.37 -18.91
C ASP A 13 5.76 -11.74 -18.79
N PHE A 14 5.67 -10.41 -18.56
CA PHE A 14 4.40 -9.68 -18.53
C PHE A 14 3.89 -9.43 -19.96
N LYS A 15 2.91 -10.23 -20.35
CA LYS A 15 2.44 -10.31 -21.74
C LYS A 15 1.74 -9.06 -22.24
N SER A 16 1.77 -8.85 -23.56
CA SER A 16 1.01 -7.78 -24.23
C SER A 16 -0.49 -7.86 -23.97
N SER A 17 -1.05 -9.06 -23.84
CA SER A 17 -2.47 -9.30 -23.51
C SER A 17 -2.83 -8.71 -22.13
N GLU A 18 -1.94 -8.81 -21.14
CA GLU A 18 -2.13 -8.27 -19.78
C GLU A 18 -2.09 -6.74 -19.81
N ARG A 19 -1.16 -6.15 -20.60
CA ARG A 19 -1.12 -4.71 -20.83
C ARG A 19 -2.40 -4.21 -21.51
N SER A 20 -2.84 -4.89 -22.56
CA SER A 20 -4.09 -4.56 -23.25
C SER A 20 -5.30 -4.66 -22.34
N PHE A 21 -5.33 -5.67 -21.45
CA PHE A 21 -6.40 -5.80 -20.46
C PHE A 21 -6.48 -4.60 -19.52
N LEU A 22 -5.33 -4.13 -19.00
CA LEU A 22 -5.27 -2.95 -18.13
C LEU A 22 -5.71 -1.69 -18.88
N ALA A 23 -5.18 -1.47 -20.08
CA ALA A 23 -5.53 -0.32 -20.92
C ALA A 23 -7.03 -0.28 -21.24
N ASN A 24 -7.66 -1.43 -21.54
CA ASN A 24 -9.09 -1.55 -21.79
C ASN A 24 -9.96 -1.28 -20.55
N LYS A 25 -9.37 -1.23 -19.36
CA LYS A 25 -10.03 -0.83 -18.11
C LYS A 25 -9.82 0.66 -17.78
N ASN A 26 -9.35 1.46 -18.73
CA ASN A 26 -8.98 2.87 -18.53
C ASN A 26 -7.90 3.07 -17.45
N ILE A 27 -6.98 2.12 -17.34
CA ILE A 27 -5.80 2.23 -16.49
C ILE A 27 -4.65 2.74 -17.35
N ASP A 28 -4.12 3.90 -17.03
CA ASP A 28 -2.92 4.42 -17.65
C ASP A 28 -1.71 3.62 -17.15
N ILE A 29 -1.03 2.96 -18.09
CA ILE A 29 0.16 2.12 -17.85
C ILE A 29 1.45 2.76 -18.37
N SER A 30 1.45 4.05 -18.68
CA SER A 30 2.62 4.77 -19.19
C SER A 30 3.81 4.78 -18.21
N ASN A 31 3.52 4.62 -16.92
CA ASN A 31 4.52 4.53 -15.86
C ASN A 31 4.81 3.08 -15.41
N VAL A 32 4.43 2.08 -16.21
CA VAL A 32 4.79 0.68 -15.96
C VAL A 32 6.11 0.37 -16.65
N GLU A 33 7.18 0.31 -15.86
CA GLU A 33 8.52 0.00 -16.31
C GLU A 33 8.66 -1.48 -16.67
N THR A 34 9.41 -1.81 -17.73
CA THR A 34 9.77 -3.19 -18.06
C THR A 34 11.27 -3.37 -17.89
N LYS A 35 11.67 -4.39 -17.15
CA LYS A 35 13.08 -4.78 -16.98
C LYS A 35 13.31 -6.21 -17.46
N GLU A 36 14.55 -6.51 -17.79
CA GLU A 36 14.97 -7.86 -18.09
C GLU A 36 14.85 -8.76 -16.85
N GLY A 37 14.18 -9.89 -16.99
CA GLY A 37 13.90 -10.84 -15.92
C GLY A 37 12.40 -11.12 -15.76
N ASP A 38 12.06 -11.85 -14.72
CA ASP A 38 10.67 -12.21 -14.39
C ASP A 38 9.99 -11.15 -13.54
N THR A 39 8.67 -11.00 -13.72
CA THR A 39 7.80 -10.20 -12.86
C THR A 39 7.75 -10.79 -11.44
N PHE A 40 7.55 -9.95 -10.41
CA PHE A 40 7.30 -10.40 -9.04
C PHE A 40 6.23 -11.49 -9.00
N ARG A 41 6.48 -12.53 -8.23
CA ARG A 41 5.52 -13.63 -8.02
C ARG A 41 5.40 -13.96 -6.55
N TRP A 42 4.17 -14.04 -6.10
CA TRP A 42 3.83 -14.60 -4.80
C TRP A 42 2.98 -15.85 -5.00
N ARG A 43 3.27 -16.90 -4.25
CA ARG A 43 2.49 -18.12 -4.24
C ARG A 43 2.11 -18.49 -2.82
N GLY A 44 0.82 -18.73 -2.60
CA GLY A 44 0.30 -19.15 -1.30
C GLY A 44 -0.83 -20.16 -1.42
N ILE A 45 -1.11 -20.83 -0.31
CA ILE A 45 -2.28 -21.71 -0.14
C ILE A 45 -3.18 -21.06 0.89
N TYR A 46 -4.46 -20.96 0.58
CA TYR A 46 -5.52 -20.58 1.51
C TYR A 46 -6.12 -21.82 2.13
N ASP A 47 -6.37 -21.79 3.44
CA ASP A 47 -7.10 -22.88 4.10
C ASP A 47 -8.58 -22.87 3.65
N PRO A 48 -9.11 -23.98 3.11
CA PRO A 48 -10.52 -24.05 2.71
C PRO A 48 -11.51 -23.81 3.87
N ASN A 49 -11.08 -24.14 5.11
CA ASN A 49 -11.91 -24.03 6.31
C ASN A 49 -11.74 -22.68 7.04
N ASP A 50 -10.60 -22.01 6.80
CA ASP A 50 -10.33 -20.66 7.32
C ASP A 50 -9.77 -19.76 6.21
N PRO A 51 -10.63 -19.06 5.47
CA PRO A 51 -10.21 -18.18 4.37
C PRO A 51 -9.31 -17.02 4.79
N ASN A 52 -9.18 -16.73 6.08
CA ASN A 52 -8.26 -15.75 6.62
C ASN A 52 -6.86 -16.32 6.86
N SER A 53 -6.77 -17.66 6.92
CA SER A 53 -5.50 -18.36 7.06
C SER A 53 -4.88 -18.62 5.68
N ARG A 54 -3.68 -18.07 5.48
CA ARG A 54 -2.86 -18.31 4.28
C ARG A 54 -1.45 -18.73 4.66
N LYS A 55 -0.92 -19.68 3.92
CA LYS A 55 0.49 -20.08 4.02
C LYS A 55 1.23 -19.66 2.76
N THR A 56 2.22 -18.79 2.90
CA THR A 56 3.13 -18.45 1.80
C THR A 56 4.00 -19.67 1.47
N ILE A 57 4.05 -20.04 0.20
CA ILE A 57 4.92 -21.09 -0.34
C ILE A 57 6.21 -20.48 -0.85
N SER A 58 6.11 -19.43 -1.68
CA SER A 58 7.27 -18.70 -2.21
C SER A 58 6.93 -17.23 -2.42
N THR A 59 7.96 -16.40 -2.37
CA THR A 59 7.93 -15.00 -2.75
C THR A 59 9.17 -14.75 -3.61
N ASP A 60 8.96 -14.64 -4.92
CA ASP A 60 10.01 -14.43 -5.89
C ASP A 60 10.04 -12.93 -6.23
N ILE A 61 11.00 -12.20 -5.64
CA ILE A 61 11.09 -10.73 -5.74
C ILE A 61 11.37 -10.29 -7.18
N ASN A 62 12.24 -11.01 -7.90
CA ASN A 62 12.56 -10.81 -9.31
C ASN A 62 12.90 -9.34 -9.63
N VAL A 63 12.36 -8.77 -10.74
CA VAL A 63 12.62 -7.38 -11.14
C VAL A 63 12.16 -6.34 -10.10
N LEU A 64 11.28 -6.72 -9.18
CA LEU A 64 10.84 -5.82 -8.10
C LEU A 64 12.01 -5.36 -7.21
N ALA A 65 13.07 -6.16 -7.07
CA ALA A 65 14.29 -5.78 -6.35
C ALA A 65 14.99 -4.54 -6.93
N GLN A 66 14.72 -4.22 -8.20
CA GLN A 66 15.31 -3.09 -8.91
C GLN A 66 14.35 -1.88 -9.01
N PHE A 67 13.18 -1.96 -8.36
CA PHE A 67 12.17 -0.94 -8.50
C PHE A 67 12.53 0.33 -7.73
N SER A 68 12.81 1.39 -8.48
CA SER A 68 13.08 2.73 -7.96
C SER A 68 12.34 3.75 -8.83
N PRO A 69 11.02 3.91 -8.65
CA PRO A 69 10.20 4.69 -9.55
C PRO A 69 10.57 6.17 -9.56
N ILE A 70 10.61 6.74 -10.76
CA ILE A 70 10.69 8.17 -10.99
C ILE A 70 9.34 8.61 -11.55
N LEU A 71 8.59 9.41 -10.78
CA LEU A 71 7.28 9.86 -11.19
C LEU A 71 7.38 10.88 -12.34
N THR A 72 6.52 10.72 -13.35
CA THR A 72 6.36 11.74 -14.41
C THR A 72 5.79 13.04 -13.83
N ALA A 73 5.96 14.16 -14.56
CA ALA A 73 5.41 15.45 -14.15
C ALA A 73 3.89 15.37 -13.90
N GLU A 74 3.17 14.61 -14.73
CA GLU A 74 1.73 14.39 -14.56
C GLU A 74 1.42 13.61 -13.29
N SER A 75 2.13 12.50 -13.03
CA SER A 75 1.90 11.68 -11.84
C SER A 75 2.16 12.43 -10.54
N ARG A 76 3.13 13.35 -10.53
CA ARG A 76 3.45 14.19 -9.36
C ARG A 76 2.34 15.16 -8.96
N THR A 77 1.39 15.43 -9.85
CA THR A 77 0.28 16.39 -9.61
C THR A 77 -1.06 15.70 -9.31
N LYS A 78 -1.09 14.37 -9.21
CA LYS A 78 -2.33 13.64 -8.90
C LYS A 78 -2.83 13.99 -7.50
N GLU A 79 -4.14 14.23 -7.39
CA GLU A 79 -4.78 14.63 -6.14
C GLU A 79 -5.00 13.48 -5.14
N TYR A 80 -4.99 12.24 -5.64
CA TYR A 80 -5.21 11.02 -4.85
C TYR A 80 -4.05 10.07 -5.10
N LEU A 81 -3.48 9.55 -4.01
CA LEU A 81 -2.37 8.61 -4.05
C LEU A 81 -2.73 7.35 -3.26
N PHE A 82 -2.59 6.18 -3.89
CA PHE A 82 -2.67 4.90 -3.21
C PHE A 82 -1.32 4.20 -3.27
N LEU A 83 -0.69 4.07 -2.12
CA LEU A 83 0.57 3.37 -1.93
C LEU A 83 0.26 1.90 -1.70
N ALA A 84 0.24 1.14 -2.78
CA ALA A 84 0.00 -0.29 -2.74
C ALA A 84 1.12 -1.02 -2.00
N ASN A 85 0.86 -2.27 -1.62
CA ASN A 85 1.77 -3.11 -0.85
C ASN A 85 3.12 -3.32 -1.57
N ILE A 86 4.14 -2.60 -1.10
CA ILE A 86 5.53 -2.65 -1.56
C ILE A 86 6.45 -2.19 -0.41
N ASP A 87 7.76 -2.23 -0.63
CA ASP A 87 8.77 -1.72 0.31
C ASP A 87 8.42 -0.31 0.82
N PRO A 88 8.31 -0.11 2.15
CA PRO A 88 7.96 1.18 2.74
C PRO A 88 8.92 2.31 2.37
N SER A 89 10.18 2.02 2.10
CA SER A 89 11.14 3.03 1.66
C SER A 89 10.81 3.58 0.27
N ILE A 90 10.32 2.72 -0.62
CA ILE A 90 9.82 3.10 -1.95
C ILE A 90 8.55 3.94 -1.80
N GLN A 91 7.61 3.55 -0.93
CA GLN A 91 6.38 4.30 -0.66
C GLN A 91 6.68 5.71 -0.16
N ILE A 92 7.65 5.85 0.77
CA ILE A 92 8.14 7.15 1.26
C ILE A 92 8.74 7.97 0.10
N ASN A 93 9.55 7.35 -0.74
CA ASN A 93 10.19 8.02 -1.87
C ASN A 93 9.15 8.54 -2.87
N VAL A 94 8.14 7.73 -3.22
CA VAL A 94 7.03 8.13 -4.09
C VAL A 94 6.29 9.34 -3.50
N LEU A 95 5.96 9.31 -2.22
CA LEU A 95 5.27 10.43 -1.57
C LEU A 95 6.10 11.73 -1.59
N LYS A 96 7.42 11.62 -1.40
CA LYS A 96 8.35 12.76 -1.48
C LYS A 96 8.46 13.38 -2.87
N GLN A 97 8.21 12.60 -3.93
CA GLN A 97 8.25 13.09 -5.31
C GLN A 97 7.00 13.88 -5.71
N MET A 98 5.91 13.83 -4.93
CA MET A 98 4.69 14.59 -5.24
C MET A 98 4.97 16.09 -5.20
N ALA A 99 4.50 16.82 -6.20
CA ALA A 99 4.69 18.28 -6.31
C ALA A 99 4.01 19.07 -5.18
N SER A 100 2.92 18.51 -4.66
CA SER A 100 2.23 18.97 -3.46
C SER A 100 1.62 17.79 -2.74
N ARG A 101 1.29 17.95 -1.45
CA ARG A 101 0.60 16.87 -0.73
C ARG A 101 -0.72 16.53 -1.42
N PRO A 102 -0.96 15.24 -1.77
CA PRO A 102 -2.25 14.80 -2.28
C PRO A 102 -3.39 15.08 -1.29
N LYS A 103 -4.60 15.28 -1.80
CA LYS A 103 -5.82 15.47 -0.98
C LYS A 103 -6.10 14.26 -0.09
N LEU A 104 -5.75 13.06 -0.58
CA LEU A 104 -5.87 11.82 0.15
C LEU A 104 -4.74 10.88 -0.22
N VAL A 105 -4.09 10.30 0.81
CA VAL A 105 -3.07 9.27 0.67
C VAL A 105 -3.55 8.01 1.38
N GLY A 106 -3.75 6.94 0.64
CA GLY A 106 -4.04 5.60 1.17
C GLY A 106 -2.78 4.73 1.15
N LEU A 107 -2.67 3.82 2.11
CA LEU A 107 -1.58 2.86 2.22
C LEU A 107 -2.12 1.45 2.47
N ASP A 108 -1.63 0.47 1.73
CA ASP A 108 -1.75 -0.96 2.03
C ASP A 108 -0.39 -1.54 2.38
N THR A 109 -0.35 -2.54 3.27
CA THR A 109 0.86 -3.21 3.73
C THR A 109 0.62 -4.71 3.93
N MET A 110 1.62 -5.44 4.40
CA MET A 110 1.54 -6.85 4.72
C MET A 110 2.53 -7.23 5.84
N ASP A 111 2.35 -8.45 6.39
CA ASP A 111 3.20 -9.01 7.44
C ASP A 111 4.70 -8.97 7.14
N PHE A 112 5.07 -9.14 5.87
CA PHE A 112 6.47 -9.09 5.44
C PHE A 112 7.13 -7.76 5.82
N TRP A 113 6.45 -6.64 5.61
CA TRP A 113 6.95 -5.30 5.94
C TRP A 113 6.79 -4.96 7.42
N ILE A 114 5.73 -5.45 8.05
CA ILE A 114 5.50 -5.30 9.50
C ILE A 114 6.66 -5.90 10.29
N ASN A 115 7.17 -7.04 9.83
CA ASN A 115 8.26 -7.76 10.49
C ASN A 115 9.65 -7.37 9.95
N GLY A 116 9.76 -7.00 8.67
CA GLY A 116 11.04 -6.76 7.99
C GLY A 116 11.52 -5.33 8.02
N ASP A 117 10.62 -4.34 7.87
CA ASP A 117 10.98 -2.91 7.86
C ASP A 117 9.95 -2.04 8.61
N ARG A 118 9.73 -2.40 9.86
CA ARG A 118 8.80 -1.71 10.75
C ARG A 118 9.11 -0.22 10.91
N ASN A 119 10.38 0.16 10.88
CA ASN A 119 10.79 1.56 11.07
C ASN A 119 10.32 2.46 9.92
N ASN A 120 10.53 2.06 8.68
CA ASN A 120 10.04 2.83 7.53
C ASN A 120 8.53 2.72 7.40
N LEU A 121 7.93 1.55 7.72
CA LEU A 121 6.49 1.41 7.76
C LEU A 121 5.84 2.38 8.77
N SER A 122 6.41 2.53 9.97
CA SER A 122 5.92 3.51 10.95
C SER A 122 6.01 4.94 10.42
N LYS A 123 7.13 5.31 9.77
CA LYS A 123 7.31 6.65 9.18
C LYS A 123 6.28 6.95 8.08
N ILE A 124 5.99 5.98 7.19
CA ILE A 124 5.01 6.22 6.13
C ILE A 124 3.60 6.29 6.70
N ILE A 125 3.27 5.50 7.73
CA ILE A 125 1.97 5.56 8.41
C ILE A 125 1.69 6.97 8.98
N GLU A 126 2.69 7.67 9.48
CA GLU A 126 2.53 9.05 9.96
C GLU A 126 2.17 10.05 8.84
N LEU A 127 2.40 9.69 7.57
CA LEU A 127 2.28 10.57 6.41
C LEU A 127 0.99 10.37 5.62
N ILE A 128 0.17 9.37 5.95
CA ILE A 128 -1.01 8.98 5.19
C ILE A 128 -2.32 9.40 5.88
N ASP A 129 -3.42 9.28 5.13
CA ASP A 129 -4.77 9.60 5.62
C ASP A 129 -5.60 8.34 5.87
N VAL A 130 -5.42 7.29 5.05
CA VAL A 130 -6.16 6.02 5.13
C VAL A 130 -5.19 4.84 5.16
N LEU A 131 -5.31 4.00 6.18
CA LEU A 131 -4.52 2.78 6.31
C LEU A 131 -5.40 1.55 6.10
N PHE A 132 -4.91 0.62 5.26
CA PHE A 132 -5.53 -0.68 5.04
C PHE A 132 -4.64 -1.76 5.65
N MET A 133 -5.20 -2.55 6.56
CA MET A 133 -4.56 -3.72 7.16
C MET A 133 -5.59 -4.83 7.32
N ASP A 134 -5.18 -6.08 7.37
CA ASP A 134 -6.07 -7.13 7.84
C ASP A 134 -6.07 -7.24 9.38
N ASP A 135 -6.96 -8.09 9.92
CA ASP A 135 -7.12 -8.26 11.37
C ASP A 135 -5.83 -8.75 12.06
N SER A 136 -5.06 -9.60 11.40
CA SER A 136 -3.79 -10.11 11.93
C SER A 136 -2.68 -9.07 11.85
N GLU A 137 -2.62 -8.35 10.74
CA GLU A 137 -1.63 -7.30 10.48
C GLU A 137 -1.74 -6.16 11.49
N ILE A 138 -2.97 -5.66 11.74
CA ILE A 138 -3.18 -4.56 12.69
C ILE A 138 -2.83 -4.97 14.13
N LYS A 139 -3.17 -6.20 14.54
CA LYS A 139 -2.82 -6.74 15.85
C LYS A 139 -1.30 -6.92 16.00
N SER A 140 -0.66 -7.50 15.00
CA SER A 140 0.81 -7.69 14.96
C SER A 140 1.54 -6.35 15.01
N PHE A 141 1.07 -5.37 14.24
CA PHE A 141 1.70 -4.06 14.20
C PHE A 141 1.53 -3.27 15.50
N THR A 142 0.38 -3.31 16.14
CA THR A 142 0.07 -2.49 17.32
C THR A 142 0.33 -3.21 18.66
N GLY A 143 0.41 -4.53 18.65
CA GLY A 143 0.42 -5.36 19.87
C GLY A 143 -0.91 -5.39 20.62
N LYS A 144 -2.01 -4.92 20.00
CA LYS A 144 -3.35 -4.91 20.60
C LYS A 144 -4.17 -6.07 20.06
N ASN A 145 -4.93 -6.75 20.94
CA ASN A 145 -5.82 -7.85 20.55
C ASN A 145 -7.17 -7.36 20.00
N ASN A 146 -7.63 -6.20 20.44
CA ASN A 146 -8.87 -5.57 19.96
C ASN A 146 -8.57 -4.61 18.82
N ILE A 147 -9.28 -4.76 17.69
CA ILE A 147 -9.05 -3.93 16.48
C ILE A 147 -9.42 -2.45 16.70
N PHE A 148 -10.36 -2.14 17.58
CA PHE A 148 -10.72 -0.76 17.88
C PHE A 148 -9.62 -0.08 18.70
N ASP A 149 -9.05 -0.76 19.71
CA ASP A 149 -7.91 -0.24 20.48
C ASP A 149 -6.67 -0.09 19.59
N ALA A 150 -6.48 -1.01 18.64
CA ALA A 150 -5.42 -0.96 17.67
C ALA A 150 -5.58 0.25 16.73
N ALA A 151 -6.78 0.48 16.22
CA ALA A 151 -7.09 1.62 15.37
C ALA A 151 -6.94 2.95 16.11
N ASP A 152 -7.35 3.04 17.37
CA ASP A 152 -7.20 4.25 18.19
C ASP A 152 -5.70 4.59 18.38
N LEU A 153 -4.84 3.57 18.57
CA LEU A 153 -3.40 3.77 18.62
C LEU A 153 -2.86 4.33 17.28
N LEU A 154 -3.30 3.76 16.16
CA LEU A 154 -2.89 4.19 14.82
C LEU A 154 -3.39 5.60 14.49
N HIS A 155 -4.59 5.98 14.92
CA HIS A 155 -5.09 7.34 14.77
C HIS A 155 -4.19 8.38 15.48
N GLY A 156 -3.59 7.99 16.59
CA GLY A 156 -2.59 8.81 17.29
C GLY A 156 -1.30 9.02 16.49
N SER A 157 -1.02 8.14 15.52
CA SER A 157 0.20 8.16 14.72
C SER A 157 0.06 8.90 13.37
N GLY A 158 -1.16 9.05 12.83
CA GLY A 158 -1.33 9.74 11.53
C GLY A 158 -2.66 9.50 10.82
N PRO A 159 -3.05 8.27 10.50
CA PRO A 159 -4.23 7.99 9.70
C PRO A 159 -5.52 8.49 10.35
N LYS A 160 -6.40 9.10 9.54
CA LYS A 160 -7.74 9.51 9.96
C LYS A 160 -8.76 8.38 9.84
N VAL A 161 -8.44 7.42 8.99
CA VAL A 161 -9.29 6.26 8.72
C VAL A 161 -8.42 5.00 8.72
N VAL A 162 -8.85 3.98 9.45
CA VAL A 162 -8.27 2.65 9.41
C VAL A 162 -9.32 1.69 8.86
N VAL A 163 -8.99 1.00 7.77
CA VAL A 163 -9.83 -0.02 7.16
C VAL A 163 -9.26 -1.38 7.52
N VAL A 164 -9.99 -2.14 8.33
CA VAL A 164 -9.59 -3.49 8.73
C VAL A 164 -10.27 -4.51 7.83
N LYS A 165 -9.48 -5.17 6.97
CA LYS A 165 -9.93 -6.25 6.09
C LYS A 165 -10.19 -7.52 6.92
N LYS A 166 -11.35 -8.13 6.79
CA LYS A 166 -11.78 -9.30 7.57
C LYS A 166 -12.06 -10.54 6.71
N GLY A 167 -11.22 -10.77 5.70
CA GLY A 167 -11.39 -11.90 4.79
C GLY A 167 -12.74 -11.87 4.06
N ARG A 168 -13.63 -12.84 4.34
CA ARG A 168 -14.97 -12.92 3.74
C ARG A 168 -16.01 -12.03 4.40
N ALA A 169 -15.74 -11.54 5.61
CA ALA A 169 -16.62 -10.60 6.29
C ALA A 169 -16.46 -9.19 5.71
N GLU A 170 -17.45 -8.34 5.93
CA GLU A 170 -17.33 -6.94 5.56
C GLU A 170 -16.16 -6.27 6.30
N PRO A 171 -15.39 -5.40 5.64
CA PRO A 171 -14.31 -4.68 6.28
C PRO A 171 -14.87 -3.69 7.32
N GLU A 172 -14.15 -3.56 8.43
CA GLU A 172 -14.45 -2.50 9.41
C GLU A 172 -13.76 -1.20 8.99
N VAL A 173 -14.53 -0.14 8.90
CA VAL A 173 -14.02 1.22 8.63
C VAL A 173 -14.06 2.02 9.92
N ILE A 174 -12.90 2.19 10.55
CA ILE A 174 -12.77 2.87 11.83
C ILE A 174 -12.26 4.30 11.57
N ARG A 175 -13.04 5.30 12.00
CA ARG A 175 -12.71 6.72 11.85
C ARG A 175 -12.27 7.32 13.18
N CYS A 176 -11.27 8.19 13.14
CA CYS A 176 -10.86 8.94 14.32
C CYS A 176 -12.02 9.78 14.86
N LYS A 177 -12.36 9.59 16.14
CA LYS A 177 -13.45 10.30 16.81
C LYS A 177 -13.07 11.73 17.24
N SER A 178 -11.78 12.05 17.36
CA SER A 178 -11.29 13.35 17.78
C SER A 178 -10.71 14.14 16.61
N ARG A 179 -11.21 15.33 16.37
CA ARG A 179 -10.53 16.36 15.57
C ARG A 179 -9.37 16.91 16.40
N ARG A 180 -8.28 16.17 16.57
CA ARG A 180 -7.03 16.84 16.97
C ARG A 180 -6.48 17.49 15.70
N PRO A 181 -6.22 18.82 15.69
CA PRO A 181 -5.45 19.42 14.62
C PRO A 181 -4.11 18.70 14.58
N LEU A 182 -3.69 18.28 13.39
CA LEU A 182 -2.33 17.75 13.20
C LEU A 182 -1.35 18.80 13.69
N PRO A 183 -0.27 18.43 14.41
CA PRO A 183 0.77 19.37 14.74
C PRO A 183 1.26 20.00 13.44
N HIS A 184 1.37 21.32 13.42
CA HIS A 184 1.93 22.06 12.30
C HIS A 184 3.29 21.45 11.99
N ARG A 185 3.40 20.77 10.86
CA ARG A 185 4.69 20.31 10.36
C ARG A 185 5.47 21.52 9.96
N VAL A 186 6.61 21.69 10.60
CA VAL A 186 7.66 22.60 10.14
C VAL A 186 8.14 22.00 8.82
N ASP A 187 7.88 22.69 7.70
CA ASP A 187 8.45 22.36 6.41
C ASP A 187 9.98 22.46 6.50
N PRO A 188 10.72 21.54 5.86
CA PRO A 188 12.18 21.56 5.84
C PRO A 188 12.72 22.70 5.00
#